data_0b464451dfe13f0c8abbccecee426048
#
_entry.id   0b464451dfe13f0c8abbccecee426048
#
_cell.length_a   1.000
_cell.length_b   1.000
_cell.length_c   1.000
_cell.angle_alpha   90.00
_cell.angle_beta   90.00
_cell.angle_gamma   90.00
#
_symmetry.space_group_name_H-M   'P 1'
#
loop_
_entity.id
_entity.type
_entity.pdbx_description
1 polymer ?
#
loop_
_entity_poly.entity_id
_entity_poly.type
_entity_poly.pdbx_seq_one_letter_code
_entity_poly.pdbx_strand_id
1 'polypeptide(L)'
;MEEIQDTIQGFSSYLLSKGRKPSTIRRYIYDVESFIQWLHPSKKITKNNIFESLHKKDFEVFFKYLKEERQYSDKTIHRIYIVLNRLYEYLDLPSPIEGVIQIDLPDRALRKEDFVSFQEGKRLKEVISSLDDLTEKQRSTRPMILERNISIVTLLLDYGLSLKELVSLRMAHVHFENNSLSISEDSIVNRTIHLNEEDKLHLYNYYKTIPEPVRPKYHSNDPLFIAFDFTRGTYHWSYDNDAPKFLTEISIQKMIRLEVKRANLRKGISAQHFRNTFILRRIQGNTTSEQVMQHMGFKSNLSLKRYYDYYKRSIENTDSHPSLNI
;
A
#
# COMPACT_ATOMS: atom_id res chain seq x y z
N MET A 1 1.26 -23.57 26.76
CA MET A 1 1.02 -22.22 26.18
C MET A 1 2.30 -21.42 26.07
N GLU A 2 3.18 -21.48 27.05
CA GLU A 2 4.49 -20.81 27.08
C GLU A 2 5.37 -21.22 25.88
N GLU A 3 5.47 -22.50 25.60
CA GLU A 3 6.25 -23.07 24.49
C GLU A 3 5.76 -22.64 23.08
N ILE A 4 4.44 -22.46 22.91
CA ILE A 4 3.88 -21.92 21.66
C ILE A 4 4.29 -20.45 21.49
N GLN A 5 4.27 -19.70 22.60
CA GLN A 5 4.69 -18.31 22.60
C GLN A 5 6.18 -18.17 22.25
N ASP A 6 7.01 -19.05 22.80
CA ASP A 6 8.45 -19.12 22.50
C ASP A 6 8.69 -19.47 21.03
N THR A 7 7.93 -20.43 20.49
CA THR A 7 7.97 -20.77 19.07
C THR A 7 7.62 -19.59 18.16
N ILE A 8 6.55 -18.85 18.49
CA ILE A 8 6.12 -17.66 17.75
C ILE A 8 7.19 -16.57 17.80
N GLN A 9 7.77 -16.31 18.97
CA GLN A 9 8.81 -15.32 19.16
C GLN A 9 10.11 -15.71 18.41
N GLY A 10 10.51 -16.96 18.48
CA GLY A 10 11.64 -17.51 17.74
C GLY A 10 11.43 -17.42 16.23
N PHE A 11 10.24 -17.77 15.74
CA PHE A 11 9.89 -17.64 14.32
C PHE A 11 9.91 -16.17 13.86
N SER A 12 9.44 -15.24 14.69
CA SER A 12 9.54 -13.81 14.42
C SER A 12 10.99 -13.36 14.24
N SER A 13 11.89 -13.79 15.14
CA SER A 13 13.33 -13.49 15.08
C SER A 13 14.00 -14.13 13.86
N TYR A 14 13.63 -15.37 13.52
CA TYR A 14 14.08 -16.05 12.31
C TYR A 14 13.67 -15.28 11.04
N LEU A 15 12.42 -14.83 10.94
CA LEU A 15 11.96 -14.04 9.80
C LEU A 15 12.71 -12.70 9.68
N LEU A 16 13.04 -12.07 10.83
CA LEU A 16 13.82 -10.84 10.85
C LEU A 16 15.25 -11.08 10.34
N SER A 17 15.91 -12.18 10.78
CA SER A 17 17.24 -12.55 10.30
C SER A 17 17.28 -12.86 8.79
N LYS A 18 16.17 -13.33 8.23
CA LYS A 18 15.97 -13.51 6.78
C LYS A 18 15.62 -12.20 6.05
N GLY A 19 15.73 -11.03 6.67
CA GLY A 19 15.51 -9.72 6.07
C GLY A 19 14.04 -9.39 5.78
N ARG A 20 13.08 -10.03 6.47
CA ARG A 20 11.67 -9.71 6.31
C ARG A 20 11.32 -8.40 7.01
N LYS A 21 10.48 -7.59 6.37
CA LYS A 21 10.03 -6.30 6.94
C LYS A 21 9.11 -6.53 8.15
N PRO A 22 9.15 -5.68 9.19
CA PRO A 22 8.33 -5.83 10.39
C PRO A 22 6.82 -5.98 10.13
N SER A 23 6.30 -5.28 9.11
CA SER A 23 4.88 -5.40 8.71
C SER A 23 4.54 -6.79 8.14
N THR A 24 5.46 -7.40 7.39
CA THR A 24 5.34 -8.76 6.87
C THR A 24 5.40 -9.78 8.01
N ILE A 25 6.34 -9.59 8.95
CA ILE A 25 6.48 -10.45 10.12
C ILE A 25 5.19 -10.44 10.95
N ARG A 26 4.67 -9.26 11.30
CA ARG A 26 3.37 -9.15 12.03
C ARG A 26 2.23 -9.89 11.33
N ARG A 27 2.18 -9.81 10.00
CA ARG A 27 1.16 -10.51 9.22
C ARG A 27 1.34 -12.03 9.26
N TYR A 28 2.57 -12.50 9.15
CA TYR A 28 2.89 -13.93 9.22
C TYR A 28 2.59 -14.51 10.60
N ILE A 29 2.97 -13.78 11.64
CA ILE A 29 2.66 -14.18 13.04
C ILE A 29 1.14 -14.28 13.23
N TYR A 30 0.38 -13.29 12.77
CA TYR A 30 -1.09 -13.33 12.83
C TYR A 30 -1.67 -14.57 12.12
N ASP A 31 -1.11 -14.96 10.97
CA ASP A 31 -1.56 -16.15 10.24
C ASP A 31 -1.27 -17.43 11.02
N VAL A 32 -0.10 -17.52 11.67
CA VAL A 32 0.28 -18.65 12.56
C VAL A 32 -0.61 -18.71 13.80
N GLU A 33 -0.82 -17.57 14.47
CA GLU A 33 -1.71 -17.48 15.66
C GLU A 33 -3.14 -17.89 15.30
N SER A 34 -3.64 -17.46 14.15
CA SER A 34 -4.98 -17.85 13.67
C SER A 34 -5.09 -19.35 13.40
N PHE A 35 -4.04 -19.99 12.92
CA PHE A 35 -3.98 -21.44 12.77
C PHE A 35 -3.98 -22.15 14.12
N ILE A 36 -3.17 -21.71 15.06
CA ILE A 36 -3.11 -22.27 16.42
C ILE A 36 -4.46 -22.12 17.13
N GLN A 37 -5.12 -20.97 17.02
CA GLN A 37 -6.45 -20.75 17.57
C GLN A 37 -7.50 -21.69 16.99
N TRP A 38 -7.41 -22.01 15.70
CA TRP A 38 -8.29 -22.97 15.06
C TRP A 38 -8.04 -24.40 15.56
N LEU A 39 -6.78 -24.77 15.82
CA LEU A 39 -6.42 -26.08 16.36
C LEU A 39 -6.91 -26.30 17.81
N HIS A 40 -6.99 -25.24 18.60
CA HIS A 40 -7.21 -25.33 20.06
C HIS A 40 -8.49 -26.07 20.49
N PRO A 41 -9.66 -25.92 19.82
CA PRO A 41 -10.87 -26.66 20.18
C PRO A 41 -10.86 -28.13 19.71
N SER A 42 -10.13 -28.45 18.65
CA SER A 42 -10.19 -29.74 17.96
C SER A 42 -9.14 -30.76 18.42
N LYS A 43 -8.05 -30.28 19.02
CA LYS A 43 -6.98 -31.13 19.56
C LYS A 43 -6.66 -30.68 20.97
N LYS A 44 -6.75 -31.61 21.95
CA LYS A 44 -6.23 -31.40 23.30
C LYS A 44 -4.73 -31.09 23.15
N ILE A 45 -4.35 -29.83 23.23
CA ILE A 45 -2.96 -29.38 23.25
C ILE A 45 -2.34 -29.84 24.58
N THR A 46 -1.99 -31.12 24.67
CA THR A 46 -1.43 -31.73 25.87
C THR A 46 0.03 -32.16 25.70
N LYS A 47 0.63 -31.94 24.55
CA LYS A 47 2.01 -32.36 24.26
C LYS A 47 2.91 -31.20 23.86
N ASN A 48 4.14 -31.29 24.30
CA ASN A 48 5.22 -30.34 24.13
C ASN A 48 5.64 -30.08 22.65
N ASN A 49 5.00 -30.71 21.68
CA ASN A 49 5.33 -30.50 20.27
C ASN A 49 4.10 -30.68 19.38
N ILE A 50 3.19 -29.71 19.42
CA ILE A 50 1.95 -29.76 18.63
C ILE A 50 2.23 -29.93 17.14
N PHE A 51 3.25 -29.24 16.60
CA PHE A 51 3.57 -29.22 15.17
C PHE A 51 4.05 -30.57 14.64
N GLU A 52 4.74 -31.38 15.43
CA GLU A 52 5.15 -32.75 15.07
C GLU A 52 3.98 -33.72 14.97
N SER A 53 2.90 -33.46 15.69
CA SER A 53 1.72 -34.33 15.74
C SER A 53 0.71 -34.06 14.63
N LEU A 54 0.93 -33.03 13.82
CA LEU A 54 0.02 -32.67 12.75
C LEU A 54 0.29 -33.46 11.48
N HIS A 55 -0.78 -33.89 10.83
CA HIS A 55 -0.74 -34.66 9.61
C HIS A 55 -1.41 -33.88 8.46
N LYS A 56 -1.15 -34.30 7.23
CA LYS A 56 -1.72 -33.71 6.01
C LYS A 56 -3.22 -33.43 6.12
N LYS A 57 -3.96 -34.36 6.67
CA LYS A 57 -5.42 -34.27 6.84
C LYS A 57 -5.85 -33.06 7.72
N ASP A 58 -5.05 -32.68 8.72
CA ASP A 58 -5.36 -31.54 9.57
C ASP A 58 -5.29 -30.24 8.75
N PHE A 59 -4.32 -30.13 7.86
CA PHE A 59 -4.19 -28.97 6.97
C PHE A 59 -5.25 -28.95 5.87
N GLU A 60 -5.63 -30.10 5.32
CA GLU A 60 -6.76 -30.20 4.39
C GLU A 60 -8.04 -29.64 5.00
N VAL A 61 -8.34 -30.02 6.25
CA VAL A 61 -9.51 -29.53 6.99
C VAL A 61 -9.37 -28.03 7.27
N PHE A 62 -8.18 -27.57 7.68
CA PHE A 62 -7.95 -26.15 7.94
C PHE A 62 -8.13 -25.28 6.68
N PHE A 63 -7.54 -25.65 5.55
CA PHE A 63 -7.68 -24.89 4.32
C PHE A 63 -9.10 -24.91 3.75
N LYS A 64 -9.82 -26.02 3.93
CA LYS A 64 -11.26 -26.11 3.64
C LYS A 64 -12.05 -25.14 4.50
N TYR A 65 -11.80 -25.10 5.81
CA TYR A 65 -12.40 -24.13 6.73
C TYR A 65 -12.14 -22.68 6.29
N LEU A 66 -10.89 -22.35 5.92
CA LEU A 66 -10.56 -21.01 5.43
C LEU A 66 -11.35 -20.64 4.15
N LYS A 67 -11.56 -21.59 3.26
CA LYS A 67 -12.29 -21.37 2.01
C LYS A 67 -13.79 -21.28 2.20
N GLU A 68 -14.38 -22.22 2.91
CA GLU A 68 -15.84 -22.40 3.01
C GLU A 68 -16.46 -21.54 4.12
N GLU A 69 -15.87 -21.51 5.31
CA GLU A 69 -16.44 -20.79 6.45
C GLU A 69 -15.91 -19.36 6.57
N ARG A 70 -14.58 -19.15 6.39
CA ARG A 70 -13.97 -17.82 6.46
C ARG A 70 -14.06 -17.06 5.14
N GLN A 71 -14.43 -17.72 4.06
CA GLN A 71 -14.56 -17.15 2.71
C GLN A 71 -13.32 -16.37 2.26
N TYR A 72 -12.13 -16.88 2.62
CA TYR A 72 -10.88 -16.26 2.22
C TYR A 72 -10.63 -16.47 0.72
N SER A 73 -10.06 -15.45 0.08
CA SER A 73 -9.63 -15.55 -1.32
C SER A 73 -8.49 -16.55 -1.49
N ASP A 74 -8.40 -17.19 -2.67
CA ASP A 74 -7.33 -18.13 -3.00
C ASP A 74 -5.94 -17.51 -2.78
N LYS A 75 -5.77 -16.22 -3.07
CA LYS A 75 -4.52 -15.47 -2.79
C LYS A 75 -4.20 -15.40 -1.29
N THR A 76 -5.20 -15.24 -0.43
CA THR A 76 -5.02 -15.22 1.02
C THR A 76 -4.66 -16.61 1.52
N ILE A 77 -5.35 -17.64 1.04
CA ILE A 77 -5.10 -19.04 1.39
C ILE A 77 -3.69 -19.46 0.98
N HIS A 78 -3.27 -19.14 -0.25
CA HIS A 78 -1.93 -19.41 -0.73
C HIS A 78 -0.83 -18.72 0.11
N ARG A 79 -1.06 -17.47 0.54
CA ARG A 79 -0.14 -16.81 1.45
C ARG A 79 -0.02 -17.56 2.77
N ILE A 80 -1.14 -17.99 3.38
CA ILE A 80 -1.15 -18.75 4.65
C ILE A 80 -0.42 -20.07 4.46
N TYR A 81 -0.63 -20.75 3.33
CA TYR A 81 0.11 -21.96 2.96
C TYR A 81 1.62 -21.72 2.97
N ILE A 82 2.10 -20.66 2.32
CA ILE A 82 3.53 -20.30 2.31
C ILE A 82 4.03 -20.00 3.73
N VAL A 83 3.24 -19.31 4.55
CA VAL A 83 3.63 -18.95 5.92
C VAL A 83 3.80 -20.19 6.78
N LEU A 84 2.85 -21.13 6.71
CA LEU A 84 2.91 -22.37 7.49
C LEU A 84 4.06 -23.29 7.02
N ASN A 85 4.33 -23.39 5.71
CA ASN A 85 5.53 -24.10 5.23
C ASN A 85 6.82 -23.49 5.80
N ARG A 86 6.93 -22.16 5.86
CA ARG A 86 8.10 -21.48 6.46
C ARG A 86 8.20 -21.70 7.96
N LEU A 87 7.08 -21.88 8.65
CA LEU A 87 7.10 -22.26 10.06
C LEU A 87 7.72 -23.65 10.24
N TYR A 88 7.36 -24.62 9.38
CA TYR A 88 7.95 -25.95 9.40
C TYR A 88 9.43 -25.96 9.02
N GLU A 89 9.85 -25.13 8.06
CA GLU A 89 11.28 -24.90 7.77
C GLU A 89 12.03 -24.35 8.99
N TYR A 90 11.44 -23.39 9.72
CA TYR A 90 12.03 -22.83 10.93
C TYR A 90 12.16 -23.87 12.06
N LEU A 91 11.16 -24.75 12.20
CA LEU A 91 11.14 -25.81 13.21
C LEU A 91 12.05 -27.02 12.86
N ASP A 92 12.65 -26.99 11.66
CA ASP A 92 13.43 -28.12 11.12
C ASP A 92 12.60 -29.44 11.11
N LEU A 93 11.32 -29.33 10.79
CA LEU A 93 10.40 -30.45 10.71
C LEU A 93 9.97 -30.72 9.24
N PRO A 94 9.76 -32.00 8.86
CA PRO A 94 9.19 -32.31 7.57
C PRO A 94 7.78 -31.69 7.45
N SER A 95 7.55 -30.93 6.37
CA SER A 95 6.28 -30.24 6.19
C SER A 95 5.17 -31.21 5.74
N PRO A 96 4.10 -31.41 6.53
CA PRO A 96 2.96 -32.22 6.14
C PRO A 96 2.01 -31.46 5.18
N ILE A 97 2.36 -30.23 4.80
CA ILE A 97 1.49 -29.32 4.05
C ILE A 97 1.69 -29.50 2.54
N GLU A 98 2.77 -30.15 2.14
CA GLU A 98 3.11 -30.32 0.73
C GLU A 98 1.98 -31.02 -0.05
N GLY A 99 1.55 -30.39 -1.14
CA GLY A 99 0.46 -30.90 -1.99
C GLY A 99 -0.94 -30.88 -1.37
N VAL A 100 -1.15 -30.21 -0.20
CA VAL A 100 -2.48 -30.07 0.42
C VAL A 100 -3.40 -29.16 -0.40
N ILE A 101 -2.83 -28.12 -1.00
CA ILE A 101 -3.58 -27.22 -1.87
C ILE A 101 -2.86 -27.09 -3.21
N GLN A 102 -3.63 -27.15 -4.28
CA GLN A 102 -3.21 -26.73 -5.62
C GLN A 102 -3.96 -25.45 -5.94
N ILE A 103 -3.31 -24.31 -5.72
CA ILE A 103 -3.84 -23.02 -6.10
C ILE A 103 -3.02 -22.54 -7.27
N ASP A 104 -3.58 -22.64 -8.44
CA ASP A 104 -3.09 -21.91 -9.60
C ASP A 104 -3.50 -20.43 -9.40
N LEU A 105 -2.53 -19.60 -9.08
CA LEU A 105 -2.71 -18.16 -9.01
C LEU A 105 -2.10 -17.55 -10.28
N PRO A 106 -2.82 -17.55 -11.40
CA PRO A 106 -2.39 -16.80 -12.54
C PRO A 106 -2.25 -15.34 -12.10
N ASP A 107 -1.14 -14.71 -12.47
CA ASP A 107 -1.00 -13.27 -12.31
C ASP A 107 -2.20 -12.61 -13.00
N ARG A 108 -3.12 -12.06 -12.19
CA ARG A 108 -4.30 -11.43 -12.73
C ARG A 108 -3.90 -10.36 -13.73
N ALA A 109 -4.20 -10.58 -14.98
CA ALA A 109 -3.99 -9.59 -16.03
C ALA A 109 -4.67 -8.27 -15.65
N LEU A 110 -3.99 -7.17 -15.91
CA LEU A 110 -4.55 -5.83 -15.70
C LEU A 110 -5.77 -5.62 -16.61
N ARG A 111 -6.78 -4.93 -16.09
CA ARG A 111 -8.02 -4.55 -16.76
C ARG A 111 -8.15 -3.04 -16.76
N LYS A 112 -9.07 -2.48 -17.56
CA LYS A 112 -9.37 -1.04 -17.62
C LYS A 112 -9.68 -0.46 -16.23
N GLU A 113 -10.36 -1.22 -15.38
CA GLU A 113 -10.74 -0.83 -14.03
C GLU A 113 -9.55 -0.73 -13.05
N ASP A 114 -8.38 -1.24 -13.41
CA ASP A 114 -7.17 -1.13 -12.59
C ASP A 114 -6.46 0.24 -12.78
N PHE A 115 -7.00 1.09 -13.64
CA PHE A 115 -6.49 2.42 -13.96
C PHE A 115 -7.52 3.50 -13.67
N VAL A 116 -7.06 4.73 -13.49
CA VAL A 116 -7.92 5.92 -13.35
C VAL A 116 -7.91 6.66 -14.69
N SER A 117 -9.07 6.91 -15.25
CA SER A 117 -9.19 7.71 -16.48
C SER A 117 -8.79 9.18 -16.24
N PHE A 118 -8.55 9.92 -17.32
CA PHE A 118 -8.25 11.35 -17.23
C PHE A 118 -9.39 12.12 -16.54
N GLN A 119 -10.65 11.84 -16.93
CA GLN A 119 -11.84 12.49 -16.35
C GLN A 119 -12.02 12.16 -14.88
N GLU A 120 -11.79 10.89 -14.48
CA GLU A 120 -11.85 10.50 -13.06
C GLU A 120 -10.79 11.23 -12.24
N GLY A 121 -9.55 11.31 -12.74
CA GLY A 121 -8.47 12.03 -12.06
C GLY A 121 -8.74 13.53 -11.94
N LYS A 122 -9.21 14.17 -13.02
CA LYS A 122 -9.61 15.58 -13.04
C LYS A 122 -10.75 15.84 -12.05
N ARG A 123 -11.83 15.05 -12.13
CA ARG A 123 -12.98 15.18 -11.23
C ARG A 123 -12.61 15.00 -9.77
N LEU A 124 -11.71 14.06 -9.46
CA LEU A 124 -11.23 13.85 -8.10
C LEU A 124 -10.51 15.09 -7.56
N LYS A 125 -9.61 15.70 -8.33
CA LYS A 125 -8.90 16.92 -7.94
C LYS A 125 -9.85 18.11 -7.75
N GLU A 126 -10.82 18.29 -8.66
CA GLU A 126 -11.86 19.32 -8.53
C GLU A 126 -12.65 19.18 -7.22
N VAL A 127 -13.09 17.96 -6.89
CA VAL A 127 -13.86 17.70 -5.68
C VAL A 127 -13.01 17.90 -4.41
N ILE A 128 -11.73 17.53 -4.43
CA ILE A 128 -10.82 17.82 -3.34
C ILE A 128 -10.74 19.33 -3.08
N SER A 129 -10.76 20.16 -4.13
CA SER A 129 -10.72 21.62 -4.04
C SER A 129 -12.05 22.25 -3.67
N SER A 130 -13.18 21.53 -3.74
CA SER A 130 -14.51 22.05 -3.47
C SER A 130 -14.93 21.85 -2.00
N LEU A 131 -15.95 22.62 -1.59
CA LEU A 131 -16.64 22.46 -0.31
C LEU A 131 -17.97 21.70 -0.43
N ASP A 132 -18.28 21.19 -1.63
CA ASP A 132 -19.53 20.49 -1.87
C ASP A 132 -19.57 19.15 -1.13
N ASP A 133 -20.76 18.70 -0.75
CA ASP A 133 -21.01 17.44 -0.05
C ASP A 133 -20.17 17.21 1.22
N LEU A 134 -19.70 18.29 1.84
CA LEU A 134 -19.06 18.27 3.14
C LEU A 134 -20.05 18.62 4.25
N THR A 135 -19.97 17.91 5.38
CA THR A 135 -20.64 18.33 6.62
C THR A 135 -20.07 19.66 7.11
N GLU A 136 -20.80 20.38 7.95
CA GLU A 136 -20.34 21.66 8.55
C GLU A 136 -18.97 21.51 9.23
N LYS A 137 -18.79 20.45 10.02
CA LYS A 137 -17.50 20.14 10.65
C LYS A 137 -16.38 19.86 9.64
N GLN A 138 -16.68 19.20 8.53
CA GLN A 138 -15.69 18.98 7.47
C GLN A 138 -15.35 20.27 6.73
N ARG A 139 -16.33 21.15 6.51
CA ARG A 139 -16.11 22.47 5.88
C ARG A 139 -15.20 23.34 6.72
N SER A 140 -15.41 23.40 8.04
CA SER A 140 -14.58 24.19 8.94
C SER A 140 -13.11 23.75 8.98
N THR A 141 -12.83 22.46 8.80
CA THR A 141 -11.48 21.89 8.79
C THR A 141 -10.84 21.81 7.41
N ARG A 142 -11.65 21.94 6.34
CA ARG A 142 -11.18 21.77 4.96
C ARG A 142 -10.00 22.66 4.58
N PRO A 143 -9.99 23.97 4.88
CA PRO A 143 -8.87 24.86 4.55
C PRO A 143 -7.53 24.38 5.11
N MET A 144 -7.53 23.69 6.24
CA MET A 144 -6.32 23.17 6.87
C MET A 144 -5.72 21.95 6.13
N ILE A 145 -6.52 21.19 5.41
CA ILE A 145 -6.11 19.91 4.83
C ILE A 145 -6.26 19.83 3.31
N LEU A 146 -6.82 20.86 2.67
CA LEU A 146 -7.09 20.89 1.24
C LEU A 146 -5.80 20.71 0.44
N GLU A 147 -4.84 21.59 0.66
CA GLU A 147 -3.56 21.58 -0.03
C GLU A 147 -2.76 20.30 0.22
N ARG A 148 -2.84 19.75 1.44
CA ARG A 148 -2.30 18.44 1.76
C ARG A 148 -2.91 17.33 0.91
N ASN A 149 -4.24 17.29 0.83
CA ASN A 149 -4.96 16.23 0.13
C ASN A 149 -4.73 16.31 -1.40
N ILE A 150 -4.67 17.52 -1.97
CA ILE A 150 -4.30 17.72 -3.38
C ILE A 150 -2.88 17.22 -3.61
N SER A 151 -1.90 17.66 -2.82
CA SER A 151 -0.50 17.25 -2.95
C SER A 151 -0.35 15.73 -2.87
N ILE A 152 -1.05 15.06 -1.95
CA ILE A 152 -1.03 13.60 -1.80
C ILE A 152 -1.55 12.93 -3.08
N VAL A 153 -2.72 13.32 -3.58
CA VAL A 153 -3.31 12.70 -4.78
C VAL A 153 -2.44 12.95 -6.02
N THR A 154 -1.92 14.16 -6.16
CA THR A 154 -1.00 14.53 -7.25
C THR A 154 0.28 13.68 -7.22
N LEU A 155 0.94 13.56 -6.06
CA LEU A 155 2.17 12.76 -5.94
C LEU A 155 1.92 11.27 -6.25
N LEU A 156 0.75 10.73 -5.91
CA LEU A 156 0.38 9.35 -6.22
C LEU A 156 0.02 9.17 -7.70
N LEU A 157 -0.77 10.08 -8.29
CA LEU A 157 -1.36 9.95 -9.64
C LEU A 157 -0.42 10.44 -10.75
N ASP A 158 0.27 11.56 -10.53
CA ASP A 158 1.02 12.24 -11.59
C ASP A 158 2.54 12.08 -11.45
N TYR A 159 3.00 11.61 -10.28
CA TYR A 159 4.42 11.31 -10.01
C TYR A 159 4.67 9.84 -9.63
N GLY A 160 3.60 9.05 -9.47
CA GLY A 160 3.68 7.61 -9.31
C GLY A 160 4.28 7.13 -7.99
N LEU A 161 4.23 7.93 -6.91
CA LEU A 161 4.66 7.47 -5.60
C LEU A 161 3.79 6.30 -5.12
N SER A 162 4.39 5.38 -4.38
CA SER A 162 3.66 4.43 -3.56
C SER A 162 3.19 5.08 -2.25
N LEU A 163 2.19 4.50 -1.59
CA LEU A 163 1.78 4.96 -0.26
C LEU A 163 2.95 4.95 0.73
N LYS A 164 3.79 3.93 0.66
CA LYS A 164 4.93 3.79 1.57
C LYS A 164 5.96 4.88 1.34
N GLU A 165 6.33 5.16 0.09
CA GLU A 165 7.22 6.28 -0.25
C GLU A 165 6.65 7.61 0.26
N LEU A 166 5.36 7.85 0.02
CA LEU A 166 4.70 9.09 0.41
C LEU A 166 4.69 9.31 1.92
N VAL A 167 4.35 8.30 2.74
CA VAL A 167 4.37 8.44 4.20
C VAL A 167 5.77 8.49 4.79
N SER A 168 6.79 8.05 4.04
CA SER A 168 8.20 8.10 4.44
C SER A 168 8.88 9.43 4.12
N LEU A 169 8.20 10.32 3.35
CA LEU A 169 8.77 11.63 3.02
C LEU A 169 8.99 12.47 4.28
N ARG A 170 10.16 13.07 4.36
CA ARG A 170 10.60 13.98 5.42
C ARG A 170 10.94 15.34 4.86
N MET A 171 10.99 16.34 5.72
CA MET A 171 11.36 17.69 5.30
C MET A 171 12.79 17.79 4.74
N ALA A 172 13.69 16.88 5.13
CA ALA A 172 15.02 16.74 4.54
C ALA A 172 14.99 16.26 3.07
N HIS A 173 13.87 15.69 2.62
CA HIS A 173 13.70 15.23 1.23
C HIS A 173 13.07 16.28 0.31
N VAL A 174 12.67 17.44 0.86
CA VAL A 174 11.95 18.49 0.14
C VAL A 174 12.90 19.63 -0.19
N HIS A 175 12.99 19.95 -1.46
CA HIS A 175 13.86 20.99 -2.00
C HIS A 175 13.00 21.98 -2.80
N PHE A 176 12.36 22.93 -2.08
CA PHE A 176 11.50 23.94 -2.71
C PHE A 176 12.27 24.86 -3.66
N GLU A 177 13.57 25.07 -3.39
CA GLU A 177 14.47 25.92 -4.18
C GLU A 177 14.70 25.43 -5.60
N ASN A 178 14.63 24.13 -5.83
CA ASN A 178 14.81 23.49 -7.15
C ASN A 178 13.64 22.56 -7.53
N ASN A 179 12.48 22.79 -6.92
CA ASN A 179 11.23 22.09 -7.27
C ASN A 179 11.36 20.57 -7.23
N SER A 180 12.09 20.02 -6.26
CA SER A 180 12.35 18.59 -6.25
C SER A 180 12.08 17.89 -4.94
N LEU A 181 11.80 16.59 -5.03
CA LEU A 181 11.65 15.66 -3.93
C LEU A 181 12.64 14.51 -4.09
N SER A 182 13.45 14.26 -3.08
CA SER A 182 14.30 13.07 -2.99
C SER A 182 13.51 11.91 -2.42
N ILE A 183 13.37 10.81 -3.16
CA ILE A 183 12.71 9.60 -2.69
C ILE A 183 13.76 8.63 -2.20
N SER A 184 13.82 8.48 -0.88
CA SER A 184 14.67 7.52 -0.21
C SER A 184 13.77 6.58 0.60
N GLU A 185 13.79 5.32 0.25
CA GLU A 185 13.21 4.23 1.02
C GLU A 185 14.33 3.29 1.47
N ASP A 186 14.06 2.32 2.36
CA ASP A 186 14.94 1.15 2.57
C ASP A 186 15.27 0.43 1.25
N SER A 187 14.87 1.00 0.12
CA SER A 187 15.17 0.57 -1.22
C SER A 187 16.56 1.07 -1.64
N ILE A 188 17.29 0.21 -2.30
CA ILE A 188 18.66 0.45 -2.81
C ILE A 188 18.68 1.56 -3.88
N VAL A 189 17.51 1.99 -4.38
CA VAL A 189 17.41 2.96 -5.46
C VAL A 189 16.80 4.27 -4.93
N ASN A 190 17.64 5.27 -4.76
CA ASN A 190 17.21 6.64 -4.55
C ASN A 190 16.89 7.29 -5.90
N ARG A 191 15.80 8.04 -5.96
CA ARG A 191 15.43 8.82 -7.13
C ARG A 191 14.98 10.21 -6.74
N THR A 192 15.16 11.16 -7.64
CA THR A 192 14.65 12.51 -7.50
C THR A 192 13.45 12.70 -8.42
N ILE A 193 12.42 13.35 -7.91
CA ILE A 193 11.22 13.77 -8.66
C ILE A 193 11.25 15.27 -8.78
N HIS A 194 11.07 15.78 -10.00
CA HIS A 194 10.93 17.22 -10.27
C HIS A 194 9.44 17.56 -10.38
N LEU A 195 9.00 18.49 -9.53
CA LEU A 195 7.65 19.00 -9.52
C LEU A 195 7.53 20.16 -10.52
N ASN A 196 6.38 20.30 -11.15
CA ASN A 196 6.07 21.55 -11.83
C ASN A 196 5.77 22.67 -10.82
N GLU A 197 5.68 23.91 -11.26
CA GLU A 197 5.49 25.06 -10.38
C GLU A 197 4.16 25.01 -9.61
N GLU A 198 3.07 24.55 -10.24
CA GLU A 198 1.75 24.45 -9.63
C GLU A 198 1.75 23.41 -8.50
N ASP A 199 2.29 22.22 -8.76
CA ASP A 199 2.33 21.13 -7.78
C ASP A 199 3.26 21.44 -6.61
N LYS A 200 4.39 22.14 -6.88
CA LYS A 200 5.25 22.70 -5.83
C LYS A 200 4.48 23.70 -4.97
N LEU A 201 3.72 24.60 -5.61
CA LEU A 201 2.96 25.62 -4.89
C LEU A 201 1.92 25.00 -3.96
N HIS A 202 1.19 23.98 -4.40
CA HIS A 202 0.28 23.21 -3.55
C HIS A 202 1.01 22.62 -2.33
N LEU A 203 2.17 22.02 -2.53
CA LEU A 203 2.95 21.42 -1.45
C LEU A 203 3.48 22.49 -0.49
N TYR A 204 3.93 23.63 -1.00
CA TYR A 204 4.39 24.76 -0.21
C TYR A 204 3.25 25.43 0.58
N ASN A 205 2.08 25.61 -0.04
CA ASN A 205 0.89 26.14 0.62
C ASN A 205 0.44 25.21 1.75
N TYR A 206 0.45 23.90 1.53
CA TYR A 206 0.21 22.94 2.60
C TYR A 206 1.19 23.14 3.76
N TYR A 207 2.48 23.24 3.50
CA TYR A 207 3.50 23.47 4.51
C TYR A 207 3.21 24.78 5.30
N LYS A 208 2.83 25.86 4.62
CA LYS A 208 2.48 27.15 5.24
C LYS A 208 1.16 27.14 6.01
N THR A 209 0.20 26.29 5.63
CA THR A 209 -1.08 26.12 6.33
C THR A 209 -0.91 25.53 7.73
N ILE A 210 0.16 24.78 7.97
CA ILE A 210 0.45 24.21 9.29
C ILE A 210 0.82 25.33 10.27
N PRO A 211 0.15 25.47 11.44
CA PRO A 211 0.51 26.46 12.46
C PRO A 211 1.97 26.31 12.89
N GLU A 212 2.66 27.42 13.05
CA GLU A 212 4.10 27.46 13.31
C GLU A 212 4.56 26.58 14.48
N PRO A 213 3.85 26.54 15.63
CA PRO A 213 4.29 25.70 16.77
C PRO A 213 4.33 24.20 16.48
N VAL A 214 3.57 23.72 15.49
CA VAL A 214 3.48 22.29 15.12
C VAL A 214 3.96 22.03 13.69
N ARG A 215 4.51 23.06 13.03
CA ARG A 215 5.03 22.96 11.65
C ARG A 215 6.32 22.16 11.63
N PRO A 216 6.43 21.15 10.74
CA PRO A 216 7.70 20.44 10.53
C PRO A 216 8.84 21.41 10.22
N LYS A 217 10.00 21.18 10.83
CA LYS A 217 11.18 22.02 10.59
C LYS A 217 11.76 21.72 9.21
N TYR A 218 12.01 22.76 8.41
CA TYR A 218 12.63 22.60 7.09
C TYR A 218 14.02 21.96 7.22
N HIS A 219 14.40 21.12 6.28
CA HIS A 219 15.64 20.31 6.27
C HIS A 219 15.80 19.37 7.48
N SER A 220 14.73 19.05 8.21
CA SER A 220 14.76 18.12 9.34
C SER A 220 14.24 16.73 8.98
N ASN A 221 14.32 15.81 9.94
CA ASN A 221 13.72 14.49 9.85
C ASN A 221 12.23 14.47 10.17
N ASP A 222 11.60 15.63 10.39
CA ASP A 222 10.17 15.72 10.59
C ASP A 222 9.41 15.21 9.35
N PRO A 223 8.21 14.63 9.53
CA PRO A 223 7.41 14.16 8.40
C PRO A 223 6.95 15.32 7.50
N LEU A 224 7.03 15.13 6.18
CA LEU A 224 6.42 16.08 5.25
C LEU A 224 4.89 16.12 5.45
N PHE A 225 4.25 14.96 5.47
CA PHE A 225 2.81 14.87 5.68
C PHE A 225 2.49 14.47 7.12
N ILE A 226 1.81 15.37 7.83
CA ILE A 226 1.45 15.18 9.24
C ILE A 226 -0.01 14.82 9.42
N ALA A 227 -0.29 14.05 10.47
CA ALA A 227 -1.62 13.65 10.84
C ALA A 227 -2.46 14.84 11.31
N PHE A 228 -3.78 14.78 11.06
CA PHE A 228 -4.74 15.83 11.46
C PHE A 228 -5.80 15.23 12.38
N ASP A 229 -6.07 15.92 13.49
CA ASP A 229 -7.13 15.57 14.44
C ASP A 229 -8.41 16.29 14.06
N PHE A 230 -9.33 15.57 13.42
CA PHE A 230 -10.64 16.12 13.02
C PHE A 230 -11.56 16.42 14.21
N THR A 231 -11.26 15.88 15.39
CA THR A 231 -12.05 16.17 16.59
C THR A 231 -11.67 17.53 17.17
N ARG A 232 -10.37 17.79 17.24
CA ARG A 232 -9.82 19.04 17.74
C ARG A 232 -9.64 20.11 16.68
N GLY A 233 -9.74 19.77 15.39
CA GLY A 233 -9.52 20.69 14.27
C GLY A 233 -8.07 21.17 14.14
N THR A 234 -7.08 20.36 14.52
CA THR A 234 -5.67 20.72 14.52
C THR A 234 -4.77 19.60 14.06
N TYR A 235 -3.51 19.90 13.77
CA TYR A 235 -2.49 18.91 13.46
C TYR A 235 -1.99 18.21 14.72
N HIS A 236 -1.68 16.90 14.58
CA HIS A 236 -1.20 16.07 15.68
C HIS A 236 0.27 16.30 15.99
N TRP A 237 0.55 16.48 17.28
CA TRP A 237 1.89 16.44 17.86
C TRP A 237 2.10 15.15 18.64
N SER A 238 3.26 14.54 18.54
CA SER A 238 3.68 13.40 19.34
C SER A 238 4.54 13.88 20.49
N TYR A 239 3.99 13.92 21.69
CA TYR A 239 4.72 14.33 22.87
C TYR A 239 5.86 13.37 23.23
N ASP A 240 5.69 12.06 22.94
CA ASP A 240 6.71 11.05 23.21
C ASP A 240 7.97 11.24 22.34
N ASN A 241 7.81 11.79 21.14
CA ASN A 241 8.89 12.00 20.18
C ASN A 241 9.26 13.49 20.03
N ASP A 242 8.56 14.36 20.73
CA ASP A 242 8.70 15.83 20.60
C ASP A 242 8.72 16.29 19.12
N ALA A 243 7.79 15.77 18.33
CA ALA A 243 7.76 15.98 16.88
C ALA A 243 6.34 15.90 16.30
N PRO A 244 6.09 16.50 15.11
CA PRO A 244 4.85 16.29 14.39
C PRO A 244 4.58 14.81 14.10
N LYS A 245 3.33 14.38 14.30
CA LYS A 245 2.96 12.98 14.08
C LYS A 245 2.82 12.65 12.59
N PHE A 246 3.48 11.58 12.15
CA PHE A 246 3.39 11.08 10.77
C PHE A 246 1.94 10.77 10.36
N LEU A 247 1.59 11.12 9.12
CA LEU A 247 0.39 10.63 8.47
C LEU A 247 0.59 9.14 8.11
N THR A 248 -0.43 8.31 8.32
CA THR A 248 -0.34 6.87 8.07
C THR A 248 -0.92 6.49 6.71
N GLU A 249 -0.46 5.37 6.13
CA GLU A 249 -1.03 4.81 4.91
C GLU A 249 -2.54 4.58 5.03
N ILE A 250 -3.01 4.12 6.20
CA ILE A 250 -4.43 3.89 6.48
C ILE A 250 -5.21 5.20 6.40
N SER A 251 -4.66 6.30 6.94
CA SER A 251 -5.30 7.61 6.89
C SER A 251 -5.41 8.14 5.46
N ILE A 252 -4.38 7.95 4.63
CA ILE A 252 -4.40 8.31 3.22
C ILE A 252 -5.44 7.46 2.46
N GLN A 253 -5.47 6.16 2.68
CA GLN A 253 -6.48 5.28 2.06
C GLN A 253 -7.91 5.65 2.45
N LYS A 254 -8.13 6.07 3.72
CA LYS A 254 -9.44 6.58 4.17
C LYS A 254 -9.79 7.90 3.48
N MET A 255 -8.83 8.80 3.35
CA MET A 255 -9.01 10.08 2.64
C MET A 255 -9.36 9.83 1.18
N ILE A 256 -8.60 9.02 0.44
CA ILE A 256 -8.88 8.69 -0.95
C ILE A 256 -10.30 8.11 -1.12
N ARG A 257 -10.71 7.16 -0.27
CA ARG A 257 -12.06 6.58 -0.32
C ARG A 257 -13.14 7.61 -0.10
N LEU A 258 -12.95 8.54 0.82
CA LEU A 258 -13.89 9.62 1.08
C LEU A 258 -14.04 10.54 -0.13
N GLU A 259 -12.92 10.99 -0.72
CA GLU A 259 -12.93 11.90 -1.86
C GLU A 259 -13.47 11.21 -3.14
N VAL A 260 -13.13 9.95 -3.37
CA VAL A 260 -13.71 9.14 -4.46
C VAL A 260 -15.24 9.05 -4.33
N LYS A 261 -15.74 8.84 -3.10
CA LYS A 261 -17.19 8.82 -2.84
C LYS A 261 -17.83 10.20 -3.11
N ARG A 262 -17.20 11.30 -2.63
CA ARG A 262 -17.67 12.67 -2.88
C ARG A 262 -17.69 13.02 -4.36
N ALA A 263 -16.67 12.57 -5.11
CA ALA A 263 -16.59 12.78 -6.55
C ALA A 263 -17.61 11.95 -7.35
N ASN A 264 -18.41 11.12 -6.68
CA ASN A 264 -19.33 10.16 -7.28
C ASN A 264 -18.64 9.25 -8.32
N LEU A 265 -17.40 8.86 -8.05
CA LEU A 265 -16.63 7.96 -8.89
C LEU A 265 -16.89 6.50 -8.52
N ARG A 266 -16.52 5.59 -9.42
CA ARG A 266 -16.64 4.15 -9.18
C ARG A 266 -15.92 3.71 -7.90
N LYS A 267 -16.52 2.76 -7.20
CA LYS A 267 -15.92 2.16 -6.00
C LYS A 267 -14.62 1.40 -6.36
N GLY A 268 -13.69 1.36 -5.39
CA GLY A 268 -12.46 0.58 -5.54
C GLY A 268 -11.24 1.39 -5.99
N ILE A 269 -11.41 2.63 -6.48
CA ILE A 269 -10.26 3.51 -6.78
C ILE A 269 -9.41 3.67 -5.51
N SER A 270 -8.10 3.47 -5.66
CA SER A 270 -7.12 3.48 -4.58
C SER A 270 -5.77 4.01 -5.07
N ALA A 271 -4.84 4.23 -4.15
CA ALA A 271 -3.47 4.64 -4.49
C ALA A 271 -2.77 3.70 -5.49
N GLN A 272 -3.11 2.39 -5.47
CA GLN A 272 -2.56 1.45 -6.44
C GLN A 272 -3.06 1.76 -7.86
N HIS A 273 -4.33 2.16 -8.02
CA HIS A 273 -4.87 2.56 -9.33
C HIS A 273 -4.20 3.83 -9.84
N PHE A 274 -3.90 4.80 -8.97
CA PHE A 274 -3.14 6.00 -9.33
C PHE A 274 -1.74 5.63 -9.85
N ARG A 275 -1.01 4.81 -9.10
CA ARG A 275 0.31 4.35 -9.49
C ARG A 275 0.29 3.53 -10.79
N ASN A 276 -0.70 2.66 -10.97
CA ASN A 276 -0.89 1.91 -12.21
C ASN A 276 -1.08 2.88 -13.41
N THR A 277 -1.91 3.91 -13.22
CA THR A 277 -2.19 4.92 -14.25
C THR A 277 -0.93 5.68 -14.64
N PHE A 278 -0.11 6.08 -13.67
CA PHE A 278 1.16 6.74 -13.94
C PHE A 278 2.09 5.84 -14.78
N ILE A 279 2.25 4.57 -14.41
CA ILE A 279 3.10 3.63 -15.16
C ILE A 279 2.60 3.49 -16.60
N LEU A 280 1.27 3.29 -16.79
CA LEU A 280 0.69 3.13 -18.11
C LEU A 280 0.90 4.39 -18.97
N ARG A 281 0.68 5.59 -18.42
CA ARG A 281 0.93 6.86 -19.12
C ARG A 281 2.38 7.00 -19.57
N ARG A 282 3.36 6.56 -18.76
CA ARG A 282 4.78 6.58 -19.15
C ARG A 282 5.07 5.61 -20.31
N ILE A 283 4.50 4.41 -20.27
CA ILE A 283 4.64 3.43 -21.36
C ILE A 283 3.99 3.97 -22.64
N GLN A 284 2.80 4.55 -22.55
CA GLN A 284 2.12 5.18 -23.72
C GLN A 284 2.87 6.40 -24.29
N GLY A 285 3.61 7.12 -23.46
CA GLY A 285 4.47 8.24 -23.86
C GLY A 285 5.83 7.82 -24.41
N ASN A 286 6.00 6.56 -24.85
CA ASN A 286 7.24 6.01 -25.43
C ASN A 286 8.47 6.12 -24.49
N THR A 287 8.25 6.17 -23.16
CA THR A 287 9.35 6.11 -22.20
C THR A 287 9.94 4.69 -22.21
N THR A 288 11.27 4.57 -22.26
CA THR A 288 11.91 3.25 -22.28
C THR A 288 11.65 2.46 -20.97
N SER A 289 11.75 1.14 -21.03
CA SER A 289 11.51 0.30 -19.85
C SER A 289 12.48 0.62 -18.70
N GLU A 290 13.74 0.96 -19.04
CA GLU A 290 14.78 1.35 -18.09
C GLU A 290 14.44 2.67 -17.40
N GLN A 291 13.95 3.65 -18.15
CA GLN A 291 13.51 4.94 -17.62
C GLN A 291 12.27 4.76 -16.71
N VAL A 292 11.29 3.93 -17.13
CA VAL A 292 10.12 3.63 -16.28
C VAL A 292 10.56 2.92 -14.99
N MET A 293 11.47 1.96 -15.08
CA MET A 293 12.03 1.28 -13.90
C MET A 293 12.69 2.27 -12.95
N GLN A 294 13.53 3.14 -13.47
CA GLN A 294 14.22 4.17 -12.68
C GLN A 294 13.22 5.12 -12.03
N HIS A 295 12.23 5.63 -12.78
CA HIS A 295 11.17 6.49 -12.24
C HIS A 295 10.32 5.82 -11.17
N MET A 296 10.16 4.50 -11.23
CA MET A 296 9.33 3.73 -10.30
C MET A 296 10.12 3.12 -9.14
N GLY A 297 11.44 3.16 -9.18
CA GLY A 297 12.30 2.47 -8.23
C GLY A 297 12.16 0.94 -8.31
N PHE A 298 11.89 0.38 -9.50
CA PHE A 298 11.77 -1.07 -9.68
C PHE A 298 13.13 -1.72 -9.88
N LYS A 299 13.32 -2.89 -9.25
CA LYS A 299 14.56 -3.67 -9.33
C LYS A 299 14.67 -4.57 -10.56
N SER A 300 13.54 -4.84 -11.25
CA SER A 300 13.52 -5.70 -12.42
C SER A 300 12.38 -5.36 -13.37
N ASN A 301 12.58 -5.63 -14.66
CA ASN A 301 11.58 -5.49 -15.72
C ASN A 301 10.35 -6.39 -15.53
N LEU A 302 10.46 -7.46 -14.74
CA LEU A 302 9.35 -8.36 -14.46
C LEU A 302 8.15 -7.60 -13.84
N SER A 303 8.44 -6.55 -13.05
CA SER A 303 7.41 -5.69 -12.45
C SER A 303 6.61 -4.90 -13.49
N LEU A 304 7.18 -4.66 -14.69
CA LEU A 304 6.54 -3.92 -15.79
C LEU A 304 5.80 -4.82 -16.78
N LYS A 305 6.13 -6.12 -16.84
CA LYS A 305 5.58 -7.06 -17.82
C LYS A 305 4.07 -6.96 -17.95
N ARG A 306 3.33 -7.01 -16.84
CA ARG A 306 1.86 -6.94 -16.82
C ARG A 306 1.28 -5.65 -17.42
N TYR A 307 2.02 -4.52 -17.38
CA TYR A 307 1.61 -3.24 -17.96
C TYR A 307 1.84 -3.22 -19.46
N TYR A 308 2.96 -3.76 -19.94
CA TYR A 308 3.22 -3.94 -21.37
C TYR A 308 2.24 -4.93 -22.00
N ASP A 309 1.93 -6.05 -21.33
CA ASP A 309 0.94 -7.02 -21.78
C ASP A 309 -0.47 -6.39 -21.87
N TYR A 310 -0.81 -5.50 -20.93
CA TYR A 310 -2.07 -4.74 -20.99
C TYR A 310 -2.06 -3.75 -22.15
N TYR A 311 -1.00 -2.97 -22.29
CA TYR A 311 -0.87 -1.95 -23.35
C TYR A 311 -0.95 -2.59 -24.74
N LYS A 312 -0.22 -3.67 -24.97
CA LYS A 312 -0.26 -4.42 -26.24
C LYS A 312 -1.69 -4.86 -26.57
N ARG A 313 -2.38 -5.53 -25.64
CA ARG A 313 -3.77 -5.95 -25.84
C ARG A 313 -4.72 -4.78 -26.08
N SER A 314 -4.48 -3.62 -25.47
CA SER A 314 -5.32 -2.45 -25.68
C SER A 314 -5.20 -1.88 -27.08
N ILE A 315 -4.02 -1.92 -27.69
CA ILE A 315 -3.79 -1.52 -29.10
C ILE A 315 -4.46 -2.51 -30.05
N GLU A 316 -4.21 -3.80 -29.87
CA GLU A 316 -4.79 -4.86 -30.72
C GLU A 316 -6.33 -4.81 -30.76
N ASN A 317 -6.99 -4.51 -29.63
CA ASN A 317 -8.42 -4.33 -29.56
C ASN A 317 -8.92 -3.04 -30.24
N THR A 318 -8.12 -1.99 -30.29
CA THR A 318 -8.46 -0.72 -30.97
C THR A 318 -8.36 -0.89 -32.49
N ASP A 319 -7.36 -1.58 -32.98
CA ASP A 319 -7.16 -1.85 -34.42
C ASP A 319 -8.22 -2.85 -34.98
N SER A 320 -8.77 -3.70 -34.10
CA SER A 320 -9.83 -4.66 -34.49
C SER A 320 -11.21 -4.03 -34.60
N HIS A 321 -11.43 -2.80 -34.12
CA HIS A 321 -12.68 -2.05 -34.21
C HIS A 321 -12.45 -0.59 -34.60
N PRO A 322 -12.13 -0.28 -35.90
CA PRO A 322 -11.91 1.10 -36.36
C PRO A 322 -13.17 1.95 -36.46
N SER A 323 -14.34 1.44 -36.10
CA SER A 323 -15.62 2.12 -36.31
C SER A 323 -16.38 2.31 -35.01
N LEU A 324 -15.98 3.29 -34.19
CA LEU A 324 -16.85 3.93 -33.17
C LEU A 324 -16.14 5.14 -32.56
N ASN A 325 -15.79 6.12 -33.43
CA ASN A 325 -15.55 7.50 -33.05
C ASN A 325 -16.43 8.38 -33.94
N ILE A 326 -17.66 8.61 -33.51
CA ILE A 326 -18.45 9.79 -33.82
C ILE A 326 -19.02 10.35 -32.52
#